data_65f5e34dd6d8fb66757c761105710a96
#
_entry.id   65f5e34dd6d8fb66757c761105710a96
#
_cell.length_a   1.000
_cell.length_b   1.000
_cell.length_c   1.000
_cell.angle_alpha   90.00
_cell.angle_beta   90.00
_cell.angle_gamma   90.00
#
_symmetry.space_group_name_H-M   'P 1'
#
loop_
_entity.id
_entity.type
_entity.pdbx_description
1 polymer ?
#
loop_
_entity_poly.entity_id
_entity_poly.type
_entity_poly.pdbx_seq_one_letter_code
_entity_poly.pdbx_strand_id
1 'polypeptide(L)'
;MCKESVCKPTLNPVIKDVGAESTQYTGDENKIIKGYNTISYNIGATAHKGASIKSYQIVCGTMSKSSATGSLNNVLSGVFVVSATDSRGFTTSQTVEKELINYVKLTCAMTASASLNVETNKADVSLTVSGNFYNGSFGVATNALTV
;
A
#
# COMPACT_ATOMS: atom_id res chain seq x y z
N MET A 1 33.05 7.98 -26.39
CA MET A 1 32.51 8.12 -25.01
C MET A 1 31.00 8.27 -25.10
N CYS A 2 30.24 7.47 -24.38
CA CYS A 2 28.77 7.53 -24.43
C CYS A 2 28.28 8.72 -23.57
N LYS A 3 27.41 9.56 -24.12
CA LYS A 3 26.77 10.61 -23.29
C LYS A 3 25.87 9.93 -22.26
N GLU A 4 25.95 10.33 -21.00
CA GLU A 4 25.27 9.70 -19.85
C GLU A 4 23.76 9.49 -20.09
N SER A 5 23.10 10.46 -20.69
CA SER A 5 21.64 10.40 -20.98
C SER A 5 21.24 9.32 -21.99
N VAL A 6 22.16 8.84 -22.84
CA VAL A 6 21.90 7.83 -23.89
C VAL A 6 22.34 6.44 -23.47
N CYS A 7 23.10 6.34 -22.39
CA CYS A 7 23.73 5.11 -21.93
C CYS A 7 23.11 4.50 -20.67
N LYS A 8 22.35 5.28 -19.91
CA LYS A 8 21.62 4.79 -18.74
C LYS A 8 20.57 3.76 -19.13
N PRO A 9 20.29 2.77 -18.25
CA PRO A 9 19.14 1.87 -18.44
C PRO A 9 17.84 2.67 -18.60
N THR A 10 16.94 2.19 -19.41
CA THR A 10 15.54 2.66 -19.44
C THR A 10 14.68 1.76 -18.55
N LEU A 11 13.66 2.35 -17.93
CA LEU A 11 12.72 1.64 -17.06
C LEU A 11 11.31 1.72 -17.66
N ASN A 12 10.58 0.61 -17.58
CA ASN A 12 9.15 0.53 -17.90
C ASN A 12 8.43 -0.28 -16.80
N PRO A 13 8.31 0.28 -15.58
CA PRO A 13 7.79 -0.45 -14.45
C PRO A 13 6.28 -0.71 -14.59
N VAL A 14 5.89 -1.94 -14.28
CA VAL A 14 4.49 -2.36 -14.10
C VAL A 14 4.29 -2.71 -12.64
N ILE A 15 3.39 -2.00 -11.96
CA ILE A 15 3.08 -2.20 -10.54
C ILE A 15 1.56 -2.26 -10.41
N LYS A 16 1.04 -3.34 -9.82
CA LYS A 16 -0.39 -3.64 -9.72
C LYS A 16 -0.72 -4.31 -8.41
N ASP A 17 -1.87 -4.01 -7.84
CA ASP A 17 -2.43 -4.82 -6.76
C ASP A 17 -3.08 -6.08 -7.38
N VAL A 18 -2.61 -7.24 -6.94
CA VAL A 18 -3.13 -8.57 -7.35
C VAL A 18 -3.74 -9.33 -6.17
N GLY A 19 -3.90 -8.68 -5.03
CA GLY A 19 -4.58 -9.24 -3.87
C GLY A 19 -6.05 -9.50 -4.19
N ALA A 20 -6.51 -10.75 -4.00
CA ALA A 20 -7.87 -11.13 -4.36
C ALA A 20 -8.92 -10.33 -3.57
N GLU A 21 -8.66 -10.10 -2.28
CA GLU A 21 -9.59 -9.32 -1.43
C GLU A 21 -9.56 -7.83 -1.78
N SER A 22 -8.38 -7.22 -1.91
CA SER A 22 -8.27 -5.80 -2.22
C SER A 22 -8.86 -5.46 -3.59
N THR A 23 -8.56 -6.26 -4.61
CA THR A 23 -9.11 -6.03 -5.96
C THR A 23 -10.60 -6.28 -6.06
N GLN A 24 -11.16 -7.20 -5.26
CA GLN A 24 -12.60 -7.41 -5.16
C GLN A 24 -13.32 -6.15 -4.64
N TYR A 25 -12.74 -5.44 -3.66
CA TYR A 25 -13.34 -4.24 -3.09
C TYR A 25 -13.08 -2.98 -3.91
N THR A 26 -11.90 -2.86 -4.51
CA THR A 26 -11.54 -1.68 -5.30
C THR A 26 -12.05 -1.75 -6.74
N GLY A 27 -12.14 -2.93 -7.32
CA GLY A 27 -12.40 -3.13 -8.75
C GLY A 27 -11.31 -2.59 -9.67
N ASP A 28 -10.15 -2.18 -9.10
CA ASP A 28 -9.08 -1.52 -9.84
C ASP A 28 -7.71 -1.92 -9.29
N GLU A 29 -6.89 -2.57 -10.10
CA GLU A 29 -5.53 -2.98 -9.77
C GLU A 29 -4.54 -1.81 -9.54
N ASN A 30 -4.96 -0.57 -9.83
CA ASN A 30 -4.19 0.64 -9.58
C ASN A 30 -4.53 1.33 -8.26
N LYS A 31 -5.53 0.84 -7.54
CA LYS A 31 -5.93 1.32 -6.22
C LYS A 31 -5.46 0.36 -5.14
N ILE A 32 -4.85 0.90 -4.11
CA ILE A 32 -4.20 0.13 -3.04
C ILE A 32 -4.92 0.38 -1.73
N ILE A 33 -5.41 -0.66 -1.08
CA ILE A 33 -5.94 -0.56 0.28
C ILE A 33 -4.76 -0.65 1.25
N LYS A 34 -4.52 0.39 2.04
CA LYS A 34 -3.42 0.48 3.00
C LYS A 34 -3.39 -0.73 3.94
N GLY A 35 -2.29 -1.48 3.92
CA GLY A 35 -2.09 -2.64 4.78
C GLY A 35 -2.88 -3.91 4.40
N TYR A 36 -3.68 -3.86 3.31
CA TYR A 36 -4.47 -4.99 2.82
C TYR A 36 -4.34 -5.09 1.30
N ASN A 37 -3.16 -5.47 0.84
CA ASN A 37 -2.83 -5.53 -0.57
C ASN A 37 -1.74 -6.56 -0.83
N THR A 38 -1.64 -7.00 -2.08
CA THR A 38 -0.52 -7.78 -2.60
C THR A 38 -0.06 -7.14 -3.90
N ILE A 39 1.03 -6.40 -3.84
CA ILE A 39 1.55 -5.65 -4.98
C ILE A 39 2.49 -6.54 -5.78
N SER A 40 2.10 -6.87 -7.00
CA SER A 40 2.99 -7.46 -8.01
C SER A 40 3.75 -6.36 -8.72
N TYR A 41 5.03 -6.56 -8.96
CA TYR A 41 5.85 -5.62 -9.70
C TYR A 41 6.76 -6.29 -10.73
N ASN A 42 7.00 -5.56 -11.82
CA ASN A 42 8.04 -5.82 -12.80
C ASN A 42 8.73 -4.49 -13.12
N ILE A 43 10.03 -4.39 -12.85
CA ILE A 43 10.80 -3.14 -13.05
C ILE A 43 11.00 -2.82 -14.54
N GLY A 44 11.01 -3.85 -15.42
CA GLY A 44 11.05 -3.65 -16.86
C GLY A 44 12.27 -2.87 -17.34
N ALA A 45 13.47 -3.16 -16.80
CA ALA A 45 14.68 -2.44 -17.13
C ALA A 45 15.34 -2.98 -18.41
N THR A 46 15.79 -2.07 -19.27
CA THR A 46 16.54 -2.38 -20.48
C THR A 46 17.87 -1.63 -20.47
N ALA A 47 18.97 -2.36 -20.61
CA ALA A 47 20.30 -1.79 -20.76
C ALA A 47 20.57 -1.41 -22.23
N HIS A 48 21.47 -0.45 -22.45
CA HIS A 48 21.81 0.06 -23.77
C HIS A 48 23.30 -0.10 -24.09
N LYS A 49 23.65 0.00 -25.37
CA LYS A 49 25.04 0.04 -25.85
C LYS A 49 25.89 -1.15 -25.39
N GLY A 50 25.33 -2.37 -25.45
CA GLY A 50 26.04 -3.60 -25.11
C GLY A 50 26.22 -3.86 -23.63
N ALA A 51 25.64 -3.05 -22.73
CA ALA A 51 25.61 -3.34 -21.31
C ALA A 51 24.52 -4.37 -20.98
N SER A 52 24.63 -4.95 -19.79
CA SER A 52 23.59 -5.79 -19.16
C SER A 52 23.11 -5.14 -17.87
N ILE A 53 21.91 -5.48 -17.40
CA ILE A 53 21.46 -5.03 -16.08
C ILE A 53 22.19 -5.85 -15.00
N LYS A 54 22.79 -5.15 -14.06
CA LYS A 54 23.56 -5.72 -12.94
C LYS A 54 22.71 -5.89 -11.69
N SER A 55 21.85 -4.92 -11.39
CA SER A 55 21.02 -4.93 -10.18
C SER A 55 19.70 -4.19 -10.39
N TYR A 56 18.74 -4.56 -9.57
CA TYR A 56 17.41 -3.97 -9.50
C TYR A 56 17.09 -3.60 -8.06
N GLN A 57 16.24 -2.61 -7.86
CA GLN A 57 15.69 -2.28 -6.55
C GLN A 57 14.29 -1.70 -6.72
N ILE A 58 13.39 -2.09 -5.82
CA ILE A 58 12.12 -1.42 -5.57
C ILE A 58 12.02 -1.07 -4.09
N VAL A 59 11.55 0.12 -3.80
CA VAL A 59 11.33 0.63 -2.43
C VAL A 59 9.90 1.15 -2.34
N CYS A 60 9.19 0.77 -1.27
CA CYS A 60 7.88 1.28 -0.91
C CYS A 60 7.82 1.50 0.61
N GLY A 61 7.87 2.75 1.05
CA GLY A 61 8.01 3.07 2.48
C GLY A 61 9.26 2.43 3.09
N THR A 62 9.07 1.55 4.07
CA THR A 62 10.17 0.81 4.73
C THR A 62 10.50 -0.52 4.05
N MET A 63 9.73 -0.92 3.05
CA MET A 63 9.91 -2.20 2.36
C MET A 63 10.80 -2.03 1.13
N SER A 64 11.71 -2.97 0.90
CA SER A 64 12.55 -3.01 -0.30
C SER A 64 12.77 -4.43 -0.80
N LYS A 65 12.99 -4.56 -2.11
CA LYS A 65 13.38 -5.80 -2.79
C LYS A 65 14.43 -5.50 -3.86
N SER A 66 15.32 -6.46 -4.09
CA SER A 66 16.42 -6.35 -5.06
C SER A 66 16.27 -7.37 -6.19
N SER A 67 15.09 -7.44 -6.79
CA SER A 67 14.77 -8.34 -7.90
C SER A 67 14.04 -7.60 -9.01
N ALA A 68 14.16 -8.10 -10.24
CA ALA A 68 13.48 -7.53 -11.41
C ALA A 68 11.97 -7.62 -11.31
N THR A 69 11.48 -8.71 -10.71
CA THR A 69 10.07 -9.03 -10.52
C THR A 69 9.83 -9.59 -9.13
N GLY A 70 8.61 -9.51 -8.65
CA GLY A 70 8.23 -10.07 -7.35
C GLY A 70 6.95 -9.46 -6.80
N SER A 71 6.77 -9.60 -5.49
CA SER A 71 5.64 -9.00 -4.79
C SER A 71 6.04 -8.35 -3.46
N LEU A 72 5.27 -7.35 -3.07
CA LEU A 72 5.26 -6.70 -1.75
C LEU A 72 3.87 -6.86 -1.15
N ASN A 73 3.79 -7.32 0.09
CA ASN A 73 2.51 -7.56 0.77
C ASN A 73 2.28 -6.50 1.84
N ASN A 74 1.03 -6.09 2.00
CA ASN A 74 0.59 -5.19 3.06
C ASN A 74 1.36 -3.85 3.08
N VAL A 75 1.63 -3.28 1.89
CA VAL A 75 2.30 -1.98 1.80
C VAL A 75 1.44 -0.89 2.43
N LEU A 76 2.09 0.09 3.03
CA LEU A 76 1.45 1.22 3.73
C LEU A 76 1.54 2.53 2.96
N SER A 77 2.15 2.51 1.77
CA SER A 77 2.35 3.67 0.90
C SER A 77 1.91 3.35 -0.52
N GLY A 78 1.42 4.34 -1.24
CA GLY A 78 1.14 4.26 -2.68
C GLY A 78 2.31 4.71 -3.56
N VAL A 79 3.45 5.08 -2.95
CA VAL A 79 4.62 5.58 -3.68
C VAL A 79 5.68 4.49 -3.76
N PHE A 80 6.06 4.14 -4.98
CA PHE A 80 7.09 3.14 -5.29
C PHE A 80 8.24 3.80 -6.02
N VAL A 81 9.45 3.61 -5.53
CA VAL A 81 10.68 4.02 -6.21
C VAL A 81 11.36 2.77 -6.76
N VAL A 82 11.47 2.68 -8.06
CA VAL A 82 12.16 1.58 -8.75
C VAL A 82 13.46 2.08 -9.34
N SER A 83 14.48 1.24 -9.33
CA SER A 83 15.77 1.56 -9.95
C SER A 83 16.43 0.32 -10.56
N ALA A 84 17.27 0.56 -11.55
CA ALA A 84 18.14 -0.46 -12.11
C ALA A 84 19.52 0.12 -12.43
N THR A 85 20.55 -0.68 -12.19
CA THR A 85 21.95 -0.35 -12.47
C THR A 85 22.51 -1.31 -13.50
N ASP A 86 23.19 -0.77 -14.51
CA ASP A 86 23.82 -1.58 -15.55
C ASP A 86 25.23 -2.04 -15.16
N SER A 87 25.83 -2.90 -15.98
CA SER A 87 27.17 -3.46 -15.78
C SER A 87 28.31 -2.43 -15.79
N ARG A 88 28.04 -1.20 -16.25
CA ARG A 88 28.96 -0.06 -16.25
C ARG A 88 28.78 0.85 -15.04
N GLY A 89 27.78 0.59 -14.20
CA GLY A 89 27.47 1.38 -13.02
C GLY A 89 26.48 2.54 -13.23
N PHE A 90 25.90 2.69 -14.43
CA PHE A 90 24.85 3.70 -14.65
C PHE A 90 23.55 3.25 -14.01
N THR A 91 22.96 4.12 -13.23
CA THR A 91 21.68 3.88 -12.55
C THR A 91 20.59 4.81 -13.08
N THR A 92 19.42 4.24 -13.29
CA THR A 92 18.17 5.01 -13.53
C THR A 92 17.18 4.67 -12.43
N SER A 93 16.47 5.70 -11.96
CA SER A 93 15.40 5.55 -10.98
C SER A 93 14.12 6.21 -11.52
N GLN A 94 12.98 5.64 -11.16
CA GLN A 94 11.66 6.15 -11.51
C GLN A 94 10.71 6.00 -10.32
N THR A 95 9.90 7.01 -10.09
CA THR A 95 8.82 6.95 -9.09
C THR A 95 7.51 6.60 -9.79
N VAL A 96 6.77 5.64 -9.22
CA VAL A 96 5.43 5.25 -9.63
C VAL A 96 4.49 5.51 -8.46
N GLU A 97 3.44 6.29 -8.70
CA GLU A 97 2.43 6.59 -7.71
C GLU A 97 1.13 5.84 -8.00
N LYS A 98 0.51 5.31 -6.97
CA LYS A 98 -0.79 4.63 -7.00
C LYS A 98 -1.71 5.28 -5.98
N GLU A 99 -3.01 5.28 -6.27
CA GLU A 99 -4.01 5.78 -5.34
C GLU A 99 -4.04 4.90 -4.08
N LEU A 100 -3.78 5.52 -2.91
CA LEU A 100 -3.79 4.83 -1.62
C LEU A 100 -5.09 5.13 -0.88
N ILE A 101 -5.89 4.09 -0.65
CA ILE A 101 -7.07 4.16 0.22
C ILE A 101 -6.61 4.01 1.66
N ASN A 102 -6.73 5.08 2.44
CA ASN A 102 -6.30 5.13 3.85
C ASN A 102 -7.28 4.37 4.76
N TYR A 103 -7.33 3.06 4.56
CA TYR A 103 -8.14 2.18 5.40
C TYR A 103 -7.66 2.19 6.85
N VAL A 104 -8.63 2.26 7.78
CA VAL A 104 -8.41 2.14 9.22
C VAL A 104 -9.18 0.90 9.70
N LYS A 105 -8.47 -0.01 10.36
CA LYS A 105 -9.08 -1.20 10.92
C LYS A 105 -10.11 -0.83 11.99
N LEU A 106 -11.25 -1.53 11.98
CA LEU A 106 -12.26 -1.37 13.03
C LEU A 106 -11.65 -1.66 14.42
N THR A 107 -11.81 -0.70 15.30
CA THR A 107 -11.51 -0.86 16.73
C THR A 107 -12.78 -0.53 17.51
N CYS A 108 -13.03 -1.24 18.60
CA CYS A 108 -14.14 -0.99 19.50
C CYS A 108 -13.67 -1.19 20.94
N ALA A 109 -13.94 -0.20 21.77
CA ALA A 109 -13.76 -0.27 23.21
C ALA A 109 -15.09 0.05 23.88
N MET A 110 -15.42 -0.66 24.93
CA MET A 110 -16.64 -0.48 25.71
C MET A 110 -16.29 -0.31 27.19
N THR A 111 -16.84 0.72 27.80
CA THR A 111 -16.76 0.92 29.24
C THR A 111 -18.18 0.99 29.80
N ALA A 112 -18.39 0.36 30.95
CA ALA A 112 -19.63 0.40 31.68
C ALA A 112 -19.37 0.92 33.08
N SER A 113 -20.26 1.78 33.57
CA SER A 113 -20.31 2.19 34.96
C SER A 113 -21.73 2.05 35.49
N ALA A 114 -21.85 1.69 36.75
CA ALA A 114 -23.13 1.59 37.43
C ALA A 114 -23.08 2.38 38.74
N SER A 115 -24.13 3.13 39.02
CA SER A 115 -24.34 3.81 40.30
C SER A 115 -25.72 3.47 40.87
N LEU A 116 -25.80 3.27 42.18
CA LEU A 116 -27.07 3.04 42.84
C LEU A 116 -27.79 4.35 43.05
N ASN A 117 -29.00 4.47 42.49
CA ASN A 117 -29.90 5.58 42.81
C ASN A 117 -30.70 5.19 44.08
N VAL A 118 -30.31 5.80 45.19
CA VAL A 118 -30.88 5.46 46.51
C VAL A 118 -32.35 5.85 46.67
N GLU A 119 -32.83 6.86 45.88
CA GLU A 119 -34.23 7.29 45.95
C GLU A 119 -35.18 6.31 45.24
N THR A 120 -34.72 5.72 44.16
CA THR A 120 -35.51 4.77 43.33
C THR A 120 -35.16 3.32 43.63
N ASN A 121 -34.12 3.05 44.40
CA ASN A 121 -33.54 1.72 44.65
C ASN A 121 -33.26 0.94 43.36
N LYS A 122 -32.81 1.69 42.30
CA LYS A 122 -32.44 1.13 41.00
C LYS A 122 -30.99 1.51 40.69
N ALA A 123 -30.34 0.68 39.90
CA ALA A 123 -29.02 1.00 39.38
C ALA A 123 -29.14 1.80 38.07
N ASP A 124 -28.48 2.94 38.03
CA ASP A 124 -28.26 3.69 36.80
C ASP A 124 -27.00 3.15 36.13
N VAL A 125 -27.15 2.58 34.94
CA VAL A 125 -26.05 2.01 34.16
C VAL A 125 -25.73 2.92 33.00
N SER A 126 -24.49 3.38 32.92
CA SER A 126 -23.96 4.12 31.78
C SER A 126 -23.03 3.23 30.96
N LEU A 127 -23.31 3.13 29.68
CA LEU A 127 -22.50 2.38 28.73
C LEU A 127 -21.90 3.33 27.70
N THR A 128 -20.57 3.36 27.63
CA THR A 128 -19.85 4.15 26.63
C THR A 128 -19.15 3.24 25.64
N VAL A 129 -19.48 3.38 24.36
CA VAL A 129 -18.82 2.67 23.28
C VAL A 129 -18.00 3.68 22.46
N SER A 130 -16.74 3.38 22.24
CA SER A 130 -15.83 4.19 21.45
C SER A 130 -15.04 3.32 20.48
N GLY A 131 -14.65 3.90 19.36
CA GLY A 131 -13.86 3.16 18.37
C GLY A 131 -13.58 3.95 17.11
N ASN A 132 -12.79 3.36 16.24
CA ASN A 132 -12.49 3.89 14.92
C ASN A 132 -12.92 2.89 13.86
N PHE A 133 -13.44 3.38 12.75
CA PHE A 133 -13.72 2.58 11.56
C PHE A 133 -13.46 3.41 10.31
N TYR A 134 -13.18 2.75 9.21
CA TYR A 134 -13.09 3.41 7.92
C TYR A 134 -14.50 3.63 7.37
N ASN A 135 -14.91 4.90 7.30
CA ASN A 135 -16.20 5.29 6.71
C ASN A 135 -15.94 5.84 5.31
N GLY A 136 -15.96 4.98 4.31
CA GLY A 136 -15.69 5.40 2.94
C GLY A 136 -15.82 4.28 1.92
N SER A 137 -15.65 4.67 0.65
CA SER A 137 -15.68 3.76 -0.49
C SER A 137 -14.31 3.19 -0.77
N PHE A 138 -14.26 1.93 -1.14
CA PHE A 138 -13.08 1.28 -1.71
C PHE A 138 -13.08 1.35 -3.24
N GLY A 139 -14.18 1.78 -3.83
CA GLY A 139 -14.44 1.79 -5.26
C GLY A 139 -15.73 1.03 -5.57
N VAL A 140 -15.69 -0.29 -5.67
CA VAL A 140 -16.87 -1.15 -5.86
C VAL A 140 -17.65 -1.34 -4.56
N ALA A 141 -16.93 -1.52 -3.45
CA ALA A 141 -17.54 -1.70 -2.13
C ALA A 141 -17.47 -0.42 -1.29
N THR A 142 -18.49 -0.22 -0.47
CA THR A 142 -18.56 0.87 0.52
C THR A 142 -18.61 0.26 1.91
N ASN A 143 -17.82 0.80 2.82
CA ASN A 143 -17.85 0.44 4.22
C ASN A 143 -18.69 1.46 5.00
N ALA A 144 -19.66 0.99 5.74
CA ALA A 144 -20.53 1.81 6.58
C ALA A 144 -20.77 1.11 7.92
N LEU A 145 -20.88 1.91 8.99
CA LEU A 145 -21.27 1.42 10.30
C LEU A 145 -22.79 1.66 10.46
N THR A 146 -23.52 0.58 10.76
CA THR A 146 -24.93 0.67 11.18
C THR A 146 -24.99 0.42 12.67
N VAL A 147 -25.58 1.34 13.40
CA VAL A 147 -25.80 1.27 14.86
C VAL A 147 -27.27 1.06 15.15
#